data_ed414f88a57cd215074587f4502d399f
#
_entry.id   ed414f88a57cd215074587f4502d399f
#
_cell.length_a   1.000
_cell.length_b   1.000
_cell.length_c   1.000
_cell.angle_alpha   90.00
_cell.angle_beta   90.00
_cell.angle_gamma   90.00
#
_symmetry.space_group_name_H-M   'P 1'
#
loop_
_entity.id
_entity.type
_entity.pdbx_description
1 polymer ?
#
loop_
_entity_poly.entity_id
_entity_poly.type
_entity_poly.pdbx_seq_one_letter_code
_entity_poly.pdbx_strand_id
1 'polypeptide(L)'
;PALLAALRAAVPSGWHACIAQGSTRAPIWGELTGEPDGSGAMLHSFRYYGVPETYRILMVTASGETFLSDVLTRRMLQSSVTVDWTAKTAKPPLQSVGYLLQFAATFVPTILIELVVLLLFGFKLKENWKPFLLVNLVTQGLLHGYFALFAVNNGVGPGYFMLFFPAELVIALLEAFIYRAALRGRSKRRAFLCGLCANVCSAALGFFLAEPVWQFVVSIS
;
A
#
# COMPACT_ATOMS: atom_id res chain seq x y z
N PRO A 1 -11.57 -24.81 15.86
CA PRO A 1 -11.05 -24.80 17.25
C PRO A 1 -9.71 -25.53 17.37
N ALA A 2 -9.57 -26.75 16.81
CA ALA A 2 -8.36 -27.56 16.94
C ALA A 2 -7.12 -26.93 16.28
N LEU A 3 -7.25 -26.40 15.05
CA LEU A 3 -6.16 -25.74 14.35
C LEU A 3 -5.70 -24.46 15.06
N LEU A 4 -6.61 -23.68 15.64
CA LEU A 4 -6.26 -22.50 16.41
C LEU A 4 -5.51 -22.87 17.69
N ALA A 5 -5.88 -23.95 18.36
CA ALA A 5 -5.16 -24.46 19.51
C ALA A 5 -3.74 -24.93 19.12
N ALA A 6 -3.61 -25.63 17.98
CA ALA A 6 -2.34 -26.05 17.45
C ALA A 6 -1.44 -24.86 17.07
N LEU A 7 -1.98 -23.82 16.41
CA LEU A 7 -1.26 -22.59 16.14
C LEU A 7 -0.73 -21.93 17.43
N ARG A 8 -1.55 -21.85 18.48
CA ARG A 8 -1.14 -21.26 19.76
C ARG A 8 -0.06 -22.07 20.46
N ALA A 9 -0.17 -23.40 20.41
CA ALA A 9 0.83 -24.31 20.98
C ALA A 9 2.17 -24.25 20.26
N ALA A 10 2.19 -23.96 18.97
CA ALA A 10 3.38 -23.89 18.15
C ALA A 10 4.11 -22.53 18.20
N VAL A 11 3.61 -21.56 18.98
CA VAL A 11 4.27 -20.23 19.11
C VAL A 11 5.59 -20.40 19.84
N PRO A 12 6.74 -19.96 19.27
CA PRO A 12 8.05 -20.11 19.90
C PRO A 12 8.16 -19.27 21.18
N SER A 13 9.04 -19.70 22.06
CA SER A 13 9.38 -18.93 23.27
C SER A 13 9.90 -17.53 22.90
N GLY A 14 9.47 -16.52 23.62
CA GLY A 14 9.80 -15.11 23.37
C GLY A 14 9.00 -14.44 22.26
N TRP A 15 8.11 -15.17 21.58
CA TRP A 15 7.21 -14.63 20.55
C TRP A 15 5.76 -14.58 21.04
N HIS A 16 4.99 -13.69 20.46
CA HIS A 16 3.56 -13.54 20.76
C HIS A 16 2.74 -13.74 19.49
N ALA A 17 1.66 -14.50 19.60
CA ALA A 17 0.72 -14.64 18.49
C ALA A 17 0.01 -13.31 18.22
N CYS A 18 0.07 -12.86 16.98
CA CYS A 18 -0.65 -11.69 16.47
C CYS A 18 -1.90 -12.14 15.71
N ILE A 19 -2.86 -12.75 16.40
CA ILE A 19 -4.08 -13.25 15.79
C ILE A 19 -5.23 -12.36 16.21
N ALA A 20 -6.12 -11.95 15.29
CA ALA A 20 -7.26 -11.10 15.58
C ALA A 20 -8.17 -11.67 16.67
N GLN A 21 -8.33 -12.99 16.71
CA GLN A 21 -9.08 -13.68 17.76
C GLN A 21 -8.14 -14.26 18.81
N GLY A 22 -8.11 -13.61 19.98
CA GLY A 22 -7.36 -14.08 21.14
C GLY A 22 -5.87 -13.75 21.12
N SER A 23 -5.48 -12.73 20.40
CA SER A 23 -4.18 -12.07 20.51
C SER A 23 -4.06 -11.36 21.87
N THR A 24 -2.87 -11.41 22.47
CA THR A 24 -2.59 -10.79 23.74
C THR A 24 -2.11 -9.36 23.65
N ARG A 25 -1.69 -8.87 22.47
CA ARG A 25 -1.07 -7.55 22.33
C ARG A 25 -1.68 -6.65 21.27
N ALA A 26 -1.71 -7.06 20.02
CA ALA A 26 -2.26 -6.24 18.94
C ALA A 26 -3.11 -7.11 18.03
N PRO A 27 -4.41 -6.85 17.91
CA PRO A 27 -5.24 -7.56 16.96
C PRO A 27 -4.79 -7.22 15.54
N ILE A 28 -4.46 -8.25 14.74
CA ILE A 28 -4.36 -8.13 13.31
C ILE A 28 -5.72 -8.41 12.71
N TRP A 29 -6.19 -7.51 11.87
CA TRP A 29 -7.39 -7.71 11.08
C TRP A 29 -6.99 -8.47 9.81
N GLY A 30 -7.35 -9.73 9.74
CA GLY A 30 -7.09 -10.61 8.61
C GLY A 30 -7.73 -11.97 8.79
N GLU A 31 -7.69 -12.77 7.76
CA GLU A 31 -8.25 -14.11 7.77
C GLU A 31 -7.15 -15.14 8.03
N LEU A 32 -7.40 -16.02 9.02
CA LEU A 32 -6.46 -17.10 9.34
C LEU A 32 -6.48 -18.21 8.29
N THR A 33 -7.61 -18.39 7.62
CA THR A 33 -7.76 -19.34 6.49
C THR A 33 -7.56 -18.56 5.18
N GLY A 34 -6.62 -19.00 4.36
CA GLY A 34 -6.42 -18.40 3.04
C GLY A 34 -7.54 -18.75 2.07
N GLU A 35 -7.66 -17.95 1.03
CA GLU A 35 -8.51 -18.22 -0.13
C GLU A 35 -7.67 -18.79 -1.28
N PRO A 36 -8.16 -19.78 -2.03
CA PRO A 36 -7.48 -20.26 -3.23
C PRO A 36 -7.38 -19.14 -4.28
N ASP A 37 -6.20 -18.90 -4.81
CA ASP A 37 -5.97 -17.86 -5.84
C ASP A 37 -6.21 -18.37 -7.28
N GLY A 38 -6.61 -19.62 -7.44
CA GLY A 38 -6.82 -20.28 -8.75
C GLY A 38 -5.54 -20.83 -9.39
N SER A 39 -4.36 -20.52 -8.89
CA SER A 39 -3.08 -21.10 -9.35
C SER A 39 -2.66 -22.35 -8.58
N GLY A 40 -3.40 -22.69 -7.52
CA GLY A 40 -3.07 -23.74 -6.57
C GLY A 40 -2.38 -23.22 -5.31
N ALA A 41 -2.17 -21.91 -5.20
CA ALA A 41 -1.70 -21.26 -3.99
C ALA A 41 -2.87 -20.79 -3.12
N MET A 42 -2.57 -20.47 -1.87
CA MET A 42 -3.52 -19.92 -0.90
C MET A 42 -3.09 -18.50 -0.56
N LEU A 43 -3.98 -17.55 -0.78
CA LEU A 43 -3.78 -16.14 -0.43
C LEU A 43 -4.32 -15.87 0.98
N HIS A 44 -3.47 -15.35 1.86
CA HIS A 44 -3.84 -14.87 3.18
C HIS A 44 -3.68 -13.35 3.23
N SER A 45 -4.77 -12.63 3.47
CA SER A 45 -4.77 -11.17 3.51
C SER A 45 -4.82 -10.66 4.94
N PHE A 46 -3.93 -9.72 5.27
CA PHE A 46 -3.88 -9.04 6.56
C PHE A 46 -3.91 -7.53 6.33
N ARG A 47 -4.68 -6.81 7.15
CA ARG A 47 -4.77 -5.35 7.03
C ARG A 47 -3.54 -4.66 7.62
N TYR A 48 -3.34 -3.39 7.29
CA TYR A 48 -2.16 -2.60 7.66
C TYR A 48 -1.92 -2.49 9.17
N TYR A 49 -3.01 -2.33 9.93
CA TYR A 49 -2.91 -2.13 11.37
C TYR A 49 -2.70 -3.47 12.10
N GLY A 50 -1.77 -3.47 13.03
CA GLY A 50 -1.49 -4.61 13.88
C GLY A 50 -0.36 -5.53 13.39
N VAL A 51 0.08 -5.42 12.14
CA VAL A 51 1.26 -6.17 11.68
C VAL A 51 2.52 -5.51 12.26
N PRO A 52 3.30 -6.20 13.10
CA PRO A 52 4.51 -5.65 13.72
C PRO A 52 5.62 -5.46 12.69
N GLU A 53 6.61 -4.64 13.03
CA GLU A 53 7.79 -4.43 12.18
C GLU A 53 8.63 -5.70 12.06
N THR A 54 8.76 -6.45 13.15
CA THR A 54 9.48 -7.72 13.19
C THR A 54 8.50 -8.83 13.50
N TYR A 55 8.45 -9.81 12.62
CA TYR A 55 7.48 -10.89 12.71
C TYR A 55 8.03 -12.20 12.14
N ARG A 56 7.33 -13.28 12.40
CA ARG A 56 7.51 -14.59 11.78
C ARG A 56 6.15 -15.11 11.30
N ILE A 57 6.15 -15.88 10.25
CA ILE A 57 4.96 -16.56 9.74
C ILE A 57 4.93 -17.97 10.31
N LEU A 58 3.87 -18.27 11.04
CA LEU A 58 3.59 -19.60 11.56
C LEU A 58 2.36 -20.16 10.83
N MET A 59 2.52 -21.30 10.21
CA MET A 59 1.45 -22.01 9.52
C MET A 59 1.28 -23.40 10.13
N VAL A 60 0.03 -23.86 10.23
CA VAL A 60 -0.32 -25.21 10.66
C VAL A 60 -1.33 -25.80 9.68
N THR A 61 -1.04 -26.94 9.14
CA THR A 61 -1.96 -27.66 8.23
C THR A 61 -3.01 -28.46 8.99
N ALA A 62 -4.04 -28.91 8.28
CA ALA A 62 -5.03 -29.82 8.85
C ALA A 62 -4.44 -31.17 9.29
N SER A 63 -3.32 -31.59 8.68
CA SER A 63 -2.57 -32.80 9.08
C SER A 63 -1.72 -32.61 10.34
N GLY A 64 -1.63 -31.39 10.88
CA GLY A 64 -0.81 -31.07 12.04
C GLY A 64 0.64 -30.72 11.72
N GLU A 65 1.03 -30.69 10.44
CA GLU A 65 2.36 -30.18 10.07
C GLU A 65 2.47 -28.68 10.35
N THR A 66 3.64 -28.28 10.79
CA THR A 66 3.94 -26.88 11.11
C THR A 66 5.07 -26.35 10.23
N PHE A 67 4.97 -25.07 9.89
CA PHE A 67 6.04 -24.28 9.29
C PHE A 67 6.22 -22.99 10.07
N LEU A 68 7.45 -22.64 10.37
CA LEU A 68 7.82 -21.40 11.01
C LEU A 68 8.91 -20.73 10.18
N SER A 69 8.64 -19.52 9.68
CA SER A 69 9.62 -18.75 8.91
C SER A 69 10.80 -18.29 9.74
N ASP A 70 11.86 -17.86 9.08
CA ASP A 70 12.88 -16.99 9.69
C ASP A 70 12.24 -15.67 10.16
N VAL A 71 13.04 -14.88 10.87
CA VAL A 71 12.62 -13.53 11.30
C VAL A 71 12.55 -12.61 10.10
N LEU A 72 11.38 -12.05 9.87
CA LEU A 72 11.09 -11.12 8.80
C LEU A 72 10.94 -9.71 9.35
N THR A 73 11.32 -8.72 8.57
CA THR A 73 11.19 -7.31 8.94
C THR A 73 10.34 -6.58 7.90
N ARG A 74 9.28 -5.95 8.35
CA ARG A 74 8.40 -5.14 7.50
C ARG A 74 9.02 -3.76 7.27
N ARG A 75 9.29 -3.44 6.02
CA ARG A 75 9.86 -2.15 5.60
C ARG A 75 9.00 -1.43 4.56
N MET A 76 7.82 -1.95 4.25
CA MET A 76 6.87 -1.37 3.30
C MET A 76 5.49 -1.36 3.91
N LEU A 77 4.68 -0.36 3.55
CA LEU A 77 3.29 -0.29 4.00
C LEU A 77 2.48 -1.48 3.46
N GLN A 78 2.49 -1.65 2.17
CA GLN A 78 1.92 -2.81 1.47
C GLN A 78 3.06 -3.79 1.17
N SER A 79 2.96 -5.00 1.66
CA SER A 79 4.00 -6.01 1.55
C SER A 79 3.36 -7.38 1.36
N SER A 80 4.00 -8.22 0.57
CA SER A 80 3.65 -9.63 0.41
C SER A 80 4.80 -10.49 0.90
N VAL A 81 4.51 -11.74 1.22
CA VAL A 81 5.53 -12.77 1.51
C VAL A 81 5.06 -14.04 0.86
N THR A 82 5.85 -14.57 -0.04
CA THR A 82 5.59 -15.87 -0.66
C THR A 82 6.15 -16.98 0.21
N VAL A 83 5.29 -17.90 0.62
CA VAL A 83 5.66 -19.10 1.38
C VAL A 83 5.68 -20.28 0.46
N ASP A 84 6.85 -20.88 0.28
CA ASP A 84 6.98 -22.19 -0.37
C ASP A 84 6.88 -23.28 0.72
N TRP A 85 5.75 -23.97 0.72
CA TRP A 85 5.49 -25.03 1.69
C TRP A 85 6.43 -26.23 1.51
N THR A 86 6.78 -26.56 0.29
CA THR A 86 7.64 -27.72 -0.03
C THR A 86 9.08 -27.43 0.36
N ALA A 87 9.58 -26.26 0.00
CA ALA A 87 10.94 -25.84 0.35
C ALA A 87 11.07 -25.34 1.80
N LYS A 88 9.92 -25.14 2.51
CA LYS A 88 9.88 -24.58 3.87
C LYS A 88 10.59 -23.21 3.95
N THR A 89 10.32 -22.36 2.96
CA THR A 89 10.90 -21.01 2.91
C THR A 89 9.82 -19.94 2.85
N ALA A 90 10.11 -18.77 3.42
CA ALA A 90 9.27 -17.58 3.31
C ALA A 90 10.14 -16.44 2.75
N LYS A 91 9.74 -15.91 1.61
CA LYS A 91 10.52 -14.89 0.89
C LYS A 91 9.69 -13.64 0.67
N PRO A 92 10.06 -12.49 1.25
CA PRO A 92 9.52 -11.21 0.84
C PRO A 92 10.04 -10.85 -0.56
N PRO A 93 9.31 -10.03 -1.33
CA PRO A 93 9.80 -9.50 -2.60
C PRO A 93 11.03 -8.64 -2.39
N LEU A 94 11.79 -8.43 -3.46
CA LEU A 94 12.88 -7.45 -3.44
C LEU A 94 12.30 -6.07 -3.11
N GLN A 95 12.89 -5.41 -2.12
CA GLN A 95 12.38 -4.15 -1.58
C GLN A 95 12.22 -3.06 -2.65
N SER A 96 13.18 -2.94 -3.57
CA SER A 96 13.11 -1.99 -4.68
C SER A 96 11.94 -2.28 -5.64
N VAL A 97 11.70 -3.56 -5.94
CA VAL A 97 10.56 -3.99 -6.76
C VAL A 97 9.25 -3.70 -6.03
N GLY A 98 9.16 -4.01 -4.74
CA GLY A 98 7.98 -3.71 -3.93
C GLY A 98 7.62 -2.22 -3.92
N TYR A 99 8.61 -1.34 -3.74
CA TYR A 99 8.36 0.11 -3.80
C TYR A 99 7.96 0.59 -5.19
N LEU A 100 8.56 0.06 -6.26
CA LEU A 100 8.18 0.40 -7.62
C LEU A 100 6.74 -0.04 -7.92
N LEU A 101 6.36 -1.24 -7.52
CA LEU A 101 4.99 -1.75 -7.67
C LEU A 101 3.99 -0.93 -6.85
N GLN A 102 4.33 -0.59 -5.61
CA GLN A 102 3.50 0.27 -4.77
C GLN A 102 3.33 1.66 -5.40
N PHE A 103 4.41 2.25 -5.91
CA PHE A 103 4.32 3.53 -6.63
C PHE A 103 3.42 3.42 -7.87
N ALA A 104 3.61 2.42 -8.71
CA ALA A 104 2.79 2.22 -9.90
C ALA A 104 1.31 1.99 -9.56
N ALA A 105 1.04 1.18 -8.53
CA ALA A 105 -0.31 0.85 -8.08
C ALA A 105 -1.08 2.07 -7.54
N THR A 106 -0.39 3.07 -7.01
CA THR A 106 -1.00 4.32 -6.54
C THR A 106 -1.00 5.40 -7.63
N PHE A 107 0.11 5.57 -8.33
CA PHE A 107 0.31 6.63 -9.32
C PHE A 107 -0.61 6.48 -10.55
N VAL A 108 -0.78 5.26 -11.06
CA VAL A 108 -1.61 5.04 -12.27
C VAL A 108 -3.08 5.40 -12.02
N PRO A 109 -3.75 4.91 -10.98
CA PRO A 109 -5.12 5.35 -10.68
C PRO A 109 -5.22 6.86 -10.41
N THR A 110 -4.27 7.43 -9.66
CA THR A 110 -4.23 8.88 -9.39
C THR A 110 -4.22 9.69 -10.68
N ILE A 111 -3.27 9.40 -11.59
CA ILE A 111 -3.17 10.09 -12.89
C ILE A 111 -4.47 9.96 -13.70
N LEU A 112 -5.10 8.80 -13.72
CA LEU A 112 -6.34 8.60 -14.47
C LEU A 112 -7.49 9.42 -13.89
N ILE A 113 -7.65 9.42 -12.56
CA ILE A 113 -8.68 10.20 -11.88
C ILE A 113 -8.47 11.69 -12.10
N GLU A 114 -7.26 12.17 -11.90
CA GLU A 114 -6.93 13.59 -12.08
C GLU A 114 -7.04 14.05 -13.53
N LEU A 115 -6.72 13.17 -14.48
CA LEU A 115 -6.96 13.45 -15.90
C LEU A 115 -8.45 13.67 -16.17
N VAL A 116 -9.32 12.83 -15.62
CA VAL A 116 -10.77 13.00 -15.76
C VAL A 116 -11.19 14.35 -15.18
N VAL A 117 -10.70 14.71 -13.98
CA VAL A 117 -11.00 16.01 -13.37
C VAL A 117 -10.50 17.16 -14.24
N LEU A 118 -9.27 17.08 -14.77
CA LEU A 118 -8.69 18.07 -15.68
C LEU A 118 -9.62 18.32 -16.88
N LEU A 119 -10.13 17.25 -17.50
CA LEU A 119 -11.02 17.31 -18.64
C LEU A 119 -12.40 17.88 -18.25
N LEU A 120 -12.96 17.49 -17.11
CA LEU A 120 -14.23 18.03 -16.59
C LEU A 120 -14.12 19.53 -16.29
N PHE A 121 -12.97 20.01 -15.84
CA PHE A 121 -12.71 21.44 -15.71
C PHE A 121 -12.52 22.15 -17.06
N GLY A 122 -12.60 21.41 -18.18
CA GLY A 122 -12.58 21.94 -19.54
C GLY A 122 -11.18 22.31 -20.02
N PHE A 123 -10.12 21.80 -19.41
CA PHE A 123 -8.77 21.96 -19.92
C PHE A 123 -8.54 20.97 -21.06
N LYS A 124 -7.90 21.43 -22.14
CA LYS A 124 -7.55 20.58 -23.28
C LYS A 124 -6.27 19.83 -22.99
N LEU A 125 -6.32 18.50 -23.03
CA LEU A 125 -5.15 17.65 -22.77
C LEU A 125 -3.99 17.99 -23.72
N LYS A 126 -4.25 18.20 -25.01
CA LYS A 126 -3.23 18.54 -26.01
C LYS A 126 -2.36 19.75 -25.61
N GLU A 127 -2.95 20.72 -24.90
CA GLU A 127 -2.26 21.94 -24.49
C GLU A 127 -1.60 21.79 -23.09
N ASN A 128 -2.08 20.86 -22.26
CA ASN A 128 -1.77 20.77 -20.83
C ASN A 128 -1.14 19.45 -20.39
N TRP A 129 -0.94 18.46 -21.28
CA TRP A 129 -0.45 17.13 -20.87
C TRP A 129 0.94 17.17 -20.24
N LYS A 130 1.83 18.05 -20.74
CA LYS A 130 3.19 18.17 -20.21
C LYS A 130 3.21 18.67 -18.76
N PRO A 131 2.63 19.87 -18.47
CA PRO A 131 2.59 20.34 -17.07
C PRO A 131 1.78 19.41 -16.18
N PHE A 132 0.68 18.83 -16.66
CA PHE A 132 -0.10 17.85 -15.92
C PHE A 132 0.72 16.64 -15.51
N LEU A 133 1.34 15.95 -16.48
CA LEU A 133 2.11 14.73 -16.20
C LEU A 133 3.38 15.02 -15.37
N LEU A 134 4.09 16.11 -15.71
CA LEU A 134 5.34 16.44 -15.01
C LEU A 134 5.11 16.80 -13.55
N VAL A 135 4.09 17.58 -13.26
CA VAL A 135 3.76 17.97 -11.88
C VAL A 135 3.45 16.73 -11.06
N ASN A 136 2.53 15.90 -11.52
CA ASN A 136 2.16 14.66 -10.83
C ASN A 136 3.36 13.72 -10.64
N LEU A 137 4.15 13.52 -11.69
CA LEU A 137 5.32 12.63 -11.60
C LEU A 137 6.34 13.11 -10.56
N VAL A 138 6.59 14.42 -10.53
CA VAL A 138 7.55 15.00 -9.59
C VAL A 138 6.99 14.98 -8.16
N THR A 139 5.78 15.43 -7.95
CA THR A 139 5.19 15.51 -6.60
C THR A 139 4.96 14.14 -5.99
N GLN A 140 4.37 13.22 -6.75
CA GLN A 140 4.14 11.85 -6.30
C GLN A 140 5.46 11.06 -6.17
N GLY A 141 6.41 11.28 -7.07
CA GLY A 141 7.75 10.68 -6.98
C GLY A 141 8.50 11.12 -5.72
N LEU A 142 8.46 12.41 -5.38
CA LEU A 142 9.06 12.95 -4.17
C LEU A 142 8.36 12.43 -2.90
N LEU A 143 7.03 12.41 -2.90
CA LEU A 143 6.24 11.91 -1.78
C LEU A 143 6.54 10.44 -1.51
N HIS A 144 6.41 9.58 -2.52
CA HIS A 144 6.67 8.15 -2.38
C HIS A 144 8.14 7.86 -2.06
N GLY A 145 9.08 8.58 -2.68
CA GLY A 145 10.50 8.46 -2.37
C GLY A 145 10.82 8.82 -0.91
N TYR A 146 10.25 9.92 -0.41
CA TYR A 146 10.41 10.31 0.99
C TYR A 146 9.86 9.25 1.94
N PHE A 147 8.63 8.77 1.70
CA PHE A 147 8.01 7.76 2.55
C PHE A 147 8.63 6.37 2.43
N ALA A 148 9.19 6.02 1.28
CA ALA A 148 10.01 4.82 1.13
C ALA A 148 11.27 4.90 2.01
N LEU A 149 12.01 6.00 1.95
CA LEU A 149 13.18 6.22 2.80
C LEU A 149 12.81 6.26 4.29
N PHE A 150 11.70 6.91 4.63
CA PHE A 150 11.21 6.95 6.01
C PHE A 150 10.90 5.53 6.52
N ALA A 151 10.16 4.73 5.75
CA ALA A 151 9.79 3.37 6.12
C ALA A 151 11.00 2.44 6.25
N VAL A 152 12.01 2.60 5.39
CA VAL A 152 13.27 1.82 5.47
C VAL A 152 14.02 2.12 6.77
N ASN A 153 14.09 3.39 7.17
CA ASN A 153 14.88 3.81 8.31
C ASN A 153 14.13 3.70 9.65
N ASN A 154 12.82 3.97 9.64
CA ASN A 154 12.04 4.10 10.87
C ASN A 154 10.92 3.04 11.00
N GLY A 155 10.73 2.21 9.98
CA GLY A 155 9.60 1.28 9.91
C GLY A 155 8.28 1.95 9.56
N VAL A 156 7.21 1.14 9.51
CA VAL A 156 5.84 1.56 9.15
C VAL A 156 4.97 1.57 10.41
N GLY A 157 5.25 2.50 11.30
CA GLY A 157 4.51 2.69 12.55
C GLY A 157 3.54 3.88 12.50
N PRO A 158 2.96 4.25 13.65
CA PRO A 158 2.05 5.40 13.75
C PRO A 158 2.65 6.72 13.22
N GLY A 159 3.96 6.93 13.40
CA GLY A 159 4.66 8.11 12.89
C GLY A 159 4.61 8.25 11.38
N TYR A 160 4.61 7.14 10.65
CA TYR A 160 4.44 7.13 9.19
C TYR A 160 3.10 7.80 8.81
N PHE A 161 1.99 7.38 9.43
CA PHE A 161 0.66 7.91 9.13
C PHE A 161 0.49 9.36 9.60
N MET A 162 1.07 9.73 10.73
CA MET A 162 1.04 11.11 11.24
C MET A 162 1.71 12.10 10.29
N LEU A 163 2.72 11.66 9.53
CA LEU A 163 3.40 12.49 8.54
C LEU A 163 2.75 12.40 7.15
N PHE A 164 2.18 11.25 6.81
CA PHE A 164 1.63 11.00 5.48
C PHE A 164 0.49 11.98 5.14
N PHE A 165 -0.54 12.08 6.00
CA PHE A 165 -1.67 12.96 5.72
C PHE A 165 -1.33 14.45 5.59
N PRO A 166 -0.51 15.05 6.47
CA PRO A 166 -0.04 16.42 6.27
C PRO A 166 0.78 16.61 4.99
N ALA A 167 1.61 15.62 4.63
CA ALA A 167 2.40 15.67 3.40
C ALA A 167 1.51 15.66 2.15
N GLU A 168 0.49 14.81 2.11
CA GLU A 168 -0.51 14.79 1.04
C GLU A 168 -1.22 16.14 0.90
N LEU A 169 -1.60 16.76 2.01
CA LEU A 169 -2.21 18.09 1.98
C LEU A 169 -1.26 19.15 1.40
N VAL A 170 0.01 19.12 1.78
CA VAL A 170 1.03 20.03 1.23
C VAL A 170 1.20 19.81 -0.27
N ILE A 171 1.25 18.55 -0.73
CA ILE A 171 1.33 18.20 -2.15
C ILE A 171 0.10 18.75 -2.90
N ALA A 172 -1.10 18.52 -2.40
CA ALA A 172 -2.34 19.02 -3.02
C ALA A 172 -2.33 20.54 -3.21
N LEU A 173 -1.86 21.29 -2.21
CA LEU A 173 -1.71 22.74 -2.30
C LEU A 173 -0.64 23.15 -3.31
N LEU A 174 0.52 22.51 -3.28
CA LEU A 174 1.61 22.79 -4.23
C LEU A 174 1.15 22.55 -5.66
N GLU A 175 0.52 21.43 -5.95
CA GLU A 175 -0.03 21.11 -7.27
C GLU A 175 -1.07 22.12 -7.73
N ALA A 176 -1.98 22.54 -6.84
CA ALA A 176 -2.97 23.55 -7.15
C ALA A 176 -2.33 24.92 -7.53
N PHE A 177 -1.27 25.32 -6.81
CA PHE A 177 -0.52 26.53 -7.15
C PHE A 177 0.26 26.40 -8.45
N ILE A 178 0.88 25.25 -8.71
CA ILE A 178 1.61 24.99 -9.96
C ILE A 178 0.62 24.94 -11.13
N TYR A 179 -0.54 24.29 -11.00
CA TYR A 179 -1.57 24.30 -12.04
C TYR A 179 -2.10 25.69 -12.30
N ARG A 180 -2.31 26.50 -11.28
CA ARG A 180 -2.64 27.92 -11.44
C ARG A 180 -1.62 28.68 -12.30
N ALA A 181 -0.35 28.34 -12.20
CA ALA A 181 0.71 28.98 -12.97
C ALA A 181 0.84 28.38 -14.38
N ALA A 182 0.81 27.08 -14.51
CA ALA A 182 1.22 26.33 -15.69
C ALA A 182 0.09 25.98 -16.68
N LEU A 183 -1.15 25.72 -16.19
CA LEU A 183 -2.24 25.33 -17.07
C LEU A 183 -2.75 26.49 -17.93
N ARG A 184 -3.09 26.17 -19.18
CA ARG A 184 -3.50 27.13 -20.22
C ARG A 184 -4.93 26.88 -20.67
N GLY A 185 -5.53 27.88 -21.29
CA GLY A 185 -6.87 27.80 -21.93
C GLY A 185 -8.05 28.07 -20.99
N ARG A 186 -7.81 28.30 -19.69
CA ARG A 186 -8.84 28.68 -18.70
C ARG A 186 -8.30 29.70 -17.69
N SER A 187 -9.18 30.23 -16.82
CA SER A 187 -8.78 31.20 -15.81
C SER A 187 -7.87 30.59 -14.75
N LYS A 188 -7.00 31.39 -14.16
CA LYS A 188 -6.08 31.00 -13.08
C LYS A 188 -6.80 30.44 -11.85
N ARG A 189 -7.97 31.01 -11.50
CA ARG A 189 -8.81 30.50 -10.41
C ARG A 189 -9.33 29.09 -10.73
N ARG A 190 -9.76 28.86 -11.97
CA ARG A 190 -10.25 27.55 -12.42
C ARG A 190 -9.15 26.49 -12.43
N ALA A 191 -7.93 26.87 -12.81
CA ALA A 191 -6.76 25.99 -12.76
C ALA A 191 -6.40 25.60 -11.33
N PHE A 192 -6.42 26.55 -10.38
CA PHE A 192 -6.20 26.27 -8.95
C PHE A 192 -7.26 25.30 -8.39
N LEU A 193 -8.54 25.59 -8.65
CA LEU A 193 -9.63 24.73 -8.19
C LEU A 193 -9.56 23.34 -8.84
N CYS A 194 -9.14 23.26 -10.10
CA CYS A 194 -8.90 21.97 -10.77
C CYS A 194 -7.88 21.14 -10.00
N GLY A 195 -6.73 21.70 -9.62
CA GLY A 195 -5.71 20.99 -8.86
C GLY A 195 -6.22 20.50 -7.50
N LEU A 196 -6.92 21.37 -6.75
CA LEU A 196 -7.49 20.95 -5.46
C LEU A 196 -8.53 19.84 -5.63
N CYS A 197 -9.47 20.00 -6.57
CA CYS A 197 -10.50 18.98 -6.82
C CYS A 197 -9.89 17.67 -7.33
N ALA A 198 -8.87 17.73 -8.17
CA ALA A 198 -8.16 16.55 -8.67
C ALA A 198 -7.57 15.74 -7.52
N ASN A 199 -6.81 16.39 -6.65
CA ASN A 199 -6.21 15.75 -5.47
C ASN A 199 -7.27 15.21 -4.50
N VAL A 200 -8.35 15.94 -4.22
CA VAL A 200 -9.42 15.44 -3.35
C VAL A 200 -10.11 14.22 -3.97
N CYS A 201 -10.37 14.25 -5.27
CA CYS A 201 -10.99 13.11 -5.96
C CYS A 201 -10.05 11.89 -6.00
N SER A 202 -8.76 12.08 -6.30
CA SER A 202 -7.80 10.98 -6.35
C SER A 202 -7.58 10.37 -4.96
N ALA A 203 -7.49 11.18 -3.90
CA ALA A 203 -7.38 10.69 -2.53
C ALA A 203 -8.64 9.91 -2.10
N ALA A 204 -9.83 10.44 -2.36
CA ALA A 204 -11.09 9.79 -2.00
C ALA A 204 -11.29 8.46 -2.74
N LEU A 205 -11.10 8.45 -4.06
CA LEU A 205 -11.24 7.22 -4.87
C LEU A 205 -10.08 6.27 -4.64
N GLY A 206 -8.86 6.78 -4.42
CA GLY A 206 -7.69 5.99 -4.09
C GLY A 206 -7.89 5.16 -2.83
N PHE A 207 -8.59 5.70 -1.83
CA PHE A 207 -8.95 4.96 -0.62
C PHE A 207 -9.80 3.72 -0.92
N PHE A 208 -10.76 3.82 -1.84
CA PHE A 208 -11.61 2.69 -2.26
C PHE A 208 -10.91 1.74 -3.23
N LEU A 209 -9.99 2.24 -4.04
CA LEU A 209 -9.27 1.46 -5.04
C LEU A 209 -8.00 0.80 -4.49
N ALA A 210 -7.52 1.19 -3.33
CA ALA A 210 -6.25 0.71 -2.77
C ALA A 210 -6.21 -0.82 -2.64
N GLU A 211 -7.25 -1.41 -2.06
CA GLU A 211 -7.33 -2.86 -1.87
C GLU A 211 -7.41 -3.62 -3.20
N PRO A 212 -8.39 -3.37 -4.10
CA PRO A 212 -8.47 -4.11 -5.36
C PRO A 212 -7.25 -3.93 -6.26
N VAL A 213 -6.65 -2.75 -6.30
CA VAL A 213 -5.42 -2.51 -7.07
C VAL A 213 -4.26 -3.31 -6.49
N TRP A 214 -4.13 -3.35 -5.16
CA TRP A 214 -3.08 -4.13 -4.51
C TRP A 214 -3.26 -5.64 -4.71
N GLN A 215 -4.48 -6.15 -4.58
CA GLN A 215 -4.80 -7.55 -4.87
C GLN A 215 -4.40 -7.93 -6.31
N PHE A 216 -4.70 -7.07 -7.27
CA PHE A 216 -4.27 -7.26 -8.65
C PHE A 216 -2.74 -7.28 -8.79
N VAL A 217 -2.03 -6.35 -8.15
CA VAL A 217 -0.55 -6.32 -8.19
C VAL A 217 0.06 -7.59 -7.59
N VAL A 218 -0.47 -8.06 -6.46
CA VAL A 218 0.02 -9.31 -5.82
C VAL A 218 -0.27 -10.53 -6.69
N SER A 219 -1.40 -10.55 -7.42
CA SER A 219 -1.74 -11.69 -8.29
C SER A 219 -0.83 -11.85 -9.51
N ILE A 220 -0.11 -10.80 -9.90
CA ILE A 220 0.80 -10.80 -11.05
C ILE A 220 2.29 -10.77 -10.68
N SER A 221 2.62 -10.68 -9.38
CA SER A 221 3.99 -10.64 -8.85
C SER A 221 4.43 -11.99 -8.29
#